data_0eafadef3db10437463ae49b56c2ad5a
#
_entry.id   0eafadef3db10437463ae49b56c2ad5a
#
_cell.length_a   1.000
_cell.length_b   1.000
_cell.length_c   1.000
_cell.angle_alpha   90.00
_cell.angle_beta   90.00
_cell.angle_gamma   90.00
#
_symmetry.space_group_name_H-M   'P 1'
#
loop_
_entity.id
_entity.type
_entity.pdbx_description
1 polymer ?
#
loop_
_entity_poly.entity_id
_entity_poly.type
_entity_poly.pdbx_seq_one_letter_code
_entity_poly.pdbx_strand_id
1 'polypeptide(L)'
;MSEGKRPGGLTALAVINFVFAAWGLIGLLGLVAMFAFFGKIPTDQMDETQKAQIEAFQNMGLSMFIFIFALSIISGLLLLLSGIGYLKQKKLLGWGLGNVYGIVSIISSIISAFMFPVEIGGGFRITTMIGLIYPIVTLVLLNTTFKEDFTN
;
A
#
# COMPACT_ATOMS: atom_id res chain seq x y z
N MET A 1 20.01 28.39 -17.37
CA MET A 1 19.40 27.35 -16.50
C MET A 1 18.68 26.40 -17.43
N SER A 2 19.23 25.22 -17.69
CA SER A 2 18.54 24.20 -18.48
C SER A 2 17.36 23.73 -17.60
N GLU A 3 16.14 23.97 -18.04
CA GLU A 3 14.97 23.25 -17.49
C GLU A 3 15.26 21.77 -17.68
N GLY A 4 15.71 21.12 -16.60
CA GLY A 4 16.06 19.73 -16.59
C GLY A 4 14.81 18.93 -16.97
N LYS A 5 14.83 18.35 -18.16
CA LYS A 5 13.75 17.48 -18.64
C LYS A 5 13.55 16.38 -17.59
N ARG A 6 12.36 16.35 -16.98
CA ARG A 6 12.01 15.32 -15.99
C ARG A 6 12.32 13.93 -16.54
N PRO A 7 13.06 13.10 -15.80
CA PRO A 7 13.30 11.71 -16.21
C PRO A 7 11.98 10.96 -16.40
N GLY A 8 11.85 10.26 -17.51
CA GLY A 8 10.64 9.45 -17.79
C GLY A 8 10.34 8.44 -16.71
N GLY A 9 11.37 7.93 -16.04
CA GLY A 9 11.24 7.00 -14.92
C GLY A 9 10.52 7.60 -13.72
N LEU A 10 10.74 8.87 -13.36
CA LEU A 10 9.98 9.55 -12.30
C LEU A 10 8.50 9.74 -12.67
N THR A 11 8.22 9.98 -13.95
CA THR A 11 6.84 10.04 -14.43
C THR A 11 6.17 8.67 -14.32
N ALA A 12 6.87 7.60 -14.71
CA ALA A 12 6.37 6.23 -14.56
C ALA A 12 6.08 5.87 -13.09
N LEU A 13 7.02 6.16 -12.17
CA LEU A 13 6.81 5.96 -10.74
C LEU A 13 5.60 6.76 -10.21
N ALA A 14 5.41 8.00 -10.66
CA ALA A 14 4.25 8.81 -10.26
C ALA A 14 2.93 8.17 -10.72
N VAL A 15 2.86 7.72 -11.98
CA VAL A 15 1.66 7.04 -12.50
C VAL A 15 1.37 5.77 -11.71
N ILE A 16 2.37 4.94 -11.45
CA ILE A 16 2.21 3.72 -10.66
C ILE A 16 1.72 4.06 -9.24
N ASN A 17 2.28 5.09 -8.61
CA ASN A 17 1.83 5.55 -7.29
C ASN A 17 0.35 5.95 -7.29
N PHE A 18 -0.11 6.68 -8.30
CA PHE A 18 -1.51 7.07 -8.40
C PHE A 18 -2.44 5.89 -8.64
N VAL A 19 -2.02 4.94 -9.48
CA VAL A 19 -2.77 3.70 -9.71
C VAL A 19 -2.89 2.90 -8.41
N PHE A 20 -1.79 2.72 -7.67
CA PHE A 20 -1.83 1.99 -6.41
C PHE A 20 -2.59 2.73 -5.31
N ALA A 21 -2.52 4.06 -5.26
CA ALA A 21 -3.33 4.86 -4.34
C ALA A 21 -4.83 4.71 -4.63
N ALA A 22 -5.23 4.76 -5.89
CA ALA A 22 -6.62 4.55 -6.31
C ALA A 22 -7.09 3.11 -5.99
N TRP A 23 -6.26 2.12 -6.28
CA TRP A 23 -6.55 0.72 -5.95
C TRP A 23 -6.66 0.50 -4.44
N GLY A 24 -5.77 1.10 -3.66
CA GLY A 24 -5.81 1.08 -2.19
C GLY A 24 -7.08 1.72 -1.64
N LEU A 25 -7.55 2.81 -2.23
CA LEU A 25 -8.81 3.45 -1.85
C LEU A 25 -10.02 2.53 -2.10
N ILE A 26 -10.05 1.85 -3.25
CA ILE A 26 -11.10 0.86 -3.55
C ILE A 26 -11.07 -0.27 -2.52
N GLY A 27 -9.88 -0.78 -2.20
CA GLY A 27 -9.69 -1.80 -1.16
C GLY A 27 -10.16 -1.34 0.22
N LEU A 28 -9.88 -0.09 0.57
CA LEU A 28 -10.31 0.54 1.83
C LEU A 28 -11.84 0.62 1.91
N LEU A 29 -12.50 1.04 0.83
CA LEU A 29 -13.97 1.08 0.76
C LEU A 29 -14.56 -0.34 0.88
N GLY A 30 -13.94 -1.32 0.24
CA GLY A 30 -14.29 -2.74 0.38
C GLY A 30 -14.17 -3.22 1.83
N LEU A 31 -13.08 -2.87 2.51
CA LEU A 31 -12.85 -3.20 3.92
C LEU A 31 -13.94 -2.61 4.83
N VAL A 32 -14.29 -1.33 4.63
CA VAL A 32 -15.36 -0.65 5.39
C VAL A 32 -16.72 -1.32 5.14
N ALA A 33 -17.04 -1.58 3.87
CA ALA A 33 -18.28 -2.24 3.50
C ALA A 33 -18.36 -3.65 4.14
N MET A 34 -17.29 -4.40 4.06
CA MET A 34 -17.18 -5.73 4.64
C MET A 34 -17.42 -5.68 6.16
N PHE A 35 -16.79 -4.76 6.87
CA PHE A 35 -16.98 -4.59 8.32
C PHE A 35 -18.41 -4.15 8.67
N ALA A 36 -19.02 -3.26 7.89
CA ALA A 36 -20.38 -2.77 8.11
C ALA A 36 -21.46 -3.85 7.88
N PHE A 37 -21.19 -4.79 6.98
CA PHE A 37 -22.17 -5.82 6.58
C PHE A 37 -21.87 -7.21 7.12
N PHE A 38 -20.81 -7.40 7.89
CA PHE A 38 -20.38 -8.71 8.39
C PHE A 38 -21.51 -9.57 9.01
N GLY A 39 -22.34 -8.97 9.85
CA GLY A 39 -23.44 -9.67 10.52
C GLY A 39 -24.65 -9.95 9.63
N LYS A 40 -24.64 -9.50 8.37
CA LYS A 40 -25.77 -9.58 7.42
C LYS A 40 -25.48 -10.46 6.21
N ILE A 41 -24.26 -10.98 6.10
CA ILE A 41 -23.87 -11.81 4.95
C ILE A 41 -24.39 -13.23 5.17
N PRO A 42 -25.26 -13.78 4.29
CA PRO A 42 -25.69 -15.17 4.38
C PRO A 42 -24.50 -16.08 4.11
N THR A 43 -24.14 -16.91 5.06
CA THR A 43 -23.01 -17.85 4.94
C THR A 43 -23.38 -19.18 4.31
N ASP A 44 -24.67 -19.44 4.13
CA ASP A 44 -25.19 -20.74 3.70
C ASP A 44 -24.80 -21.15 2.27
N GLN A 45 -24.49 -20.16 1.41
CA GLN A 45 -24.12 -20.37 0.00
C GLN A 45 -22.62 -20.18 -0.25
N MET A 46 -21.80 -20.00 0.79
CA MET A 46 -20.38 -19.76 0.66
C MET A 46 -19.59 -21.07 0.71
N ASP A 47 -18.50 -21.11 -0.03
CA ASP A 47 -17.51 -22.17 0.09
C ASP A 47 -16.76 -22.10 1.44
N GLU A 48 -16.08 -23.17 1.81
CA GLU A 48 -15.36 -23.26 3.08
C GLU A 48 -14.27 -22.20 3.21
N THR A 49 -13.62 -21.80 2.11
CA THR A 49 -12.58 -20.79 2.10
C THR A 49 -13.14 -19.40 2.41
N GLN A 50 -14.31 -19.08 1.83
CA GLN A 50 -15.00 -17.82 2.08
C GLN A 50 -15.52 -17.73 3.51
N LYS A 51 -16.06 -18.85 4.04
CA LYS A 51 -16.48 -18.95 5.46
C LYS A 51 -15.31 -18.71 6.40
N ALA A 52 -14.17 -19.38 6.17
CA ALA A 52 -12.97 -19.22 6.98
C ALA A 52 -12.45 -17.76 6.96
N GLN A 53 -12.52 -17.07 5.81
CA GLN A 53 -12.15 -15.65 5.71
C GLN A 53 -13.09 -14.79 6.55
N ILE A 54 -14.39 -14.99 6.49
CA ILE A 54 -15.37 -14.22 7.27
C ILE A 54 -15.16 -14.45 8.77
N GLU A 55 -15.00 -15.69 9.20
CA GLU A 55 -14.73 -16.03 10.59
C GLU A 55 -13.43 -15.39 11.09
N ALA A 56 -12.36 -15.43 10.28
CA ALA A 56 -11.10 -14.80 10.61
C ALA A 56 -11.24 -13.28 10.78
N PHE A 57 -12.04 -12.63 9.93
CA PHE A 57 -12.35 -11.21 10.08
C PHE A 57 -13.23 -10.91 11.30
N GLN A 58 -14.23 -11.73 11.59
CA GLN A 58 -15.08 -11.58 12.78
C GLN A 58 -14.26 -11.70 14.07
N ASN A 59 -13.28 -12.60 14.07
CA ASN A 59 -12.39 -12.82 15.22
C ASN A 59 -11.28 -11.78 15.34
N MET A 60 -11.05 -10.96 14.30
CA MET A 60 -9.98 -9.97 14.28
C MET A 60 -10.13 -8.88 15.35
N GLY A 61 -11.34 -8.52 15.72
CA GLY A 61 -11.61 -7.45 16.68
C GLY A 61 -11.44 -6.04 16.13
N LEU A 62 -12.08 -5.09 16.79
CA LEU A 62 -12.13 -3.69 16.36
C LEU A 62 -10.75 -3.02 16.35
N SER A 63 -9.89 -3.34 17.31
CA SER A 63 -8.55 -2.72 17.41
C SER A 63 -7.69 -3.02 16.20
N MET A 64 -7.73 -4.27 15.73
CA MET A 64 -6.98 -4.70 14.56
C MET A 64 -7.55 -4.08 13.27
N PHE A 65 -8.87 -3.98 13.17
CA PHE A 65 -9.52 -3.26 12.08
C PHE A 65 -9.07 -1.81 12.00
N ILE A 66 -9.08 -1.08 13.12
CA ILE A 66 -8.62 0.32 13.19
C ILE A 66 -7.15 0.42 12.77
N PHE A 67 -6.31 -0.52 13.20
CA PHE A 67 -4.90 -0.54 12.84
C PHE A 67 -4.68 -0.69 11.32
N ILE A 68 -5.35 -1.66 10.69
CA ILE A 68 -5.29 -1.87 9.24
C ILE A 68 -5.78 -0.62 8.50
N PHE A 69 -6.90 -0.08 8.94
CA PHE A 69 -7.52 1.10 8.34
C PHE A 69 -6.58 2.29 8.38
N ALA A 70 -5.97 2.56 9.53
CA ALA A 70 -4.99 3.65 9.69
C ALA A 70 -3.77 3.46 8.79
N LEU A 71 -3.19 2.25 8.76
CA LEU A 71 -2.05 1.95 7.87
C LEU A 71 -2.40 2.12 6.39
N SER A 72 -3.61 1.73 5.99
CA SER A 72 -4.08 1.87 4.60
C SER A 72 -4.21 3.35 4.20
N ILE A 73 -4.76 4.18 5.09
CA ILE A 73 -4.84 5.63 4.87
C ILE A 73 -3.44 6.25 4.76
N ILE A 74 -2.56 5.94 5.70
CA ILE A 74 -1.18 6.47 5.70
C ILE A 74 -0.46 6.08 4.41
N SER A 75 -0.52 4.81 4.01
CA SER A 75 0.11 4.32 2.78
C SER A 75 -0.48 4.99 1.53
N GLY A 76 -1.79 5.16 1.46
CA GLY A 76 -2.46 5.85 0.37
C GLY A 76 -2.04 7.32 0.24
N LEU A 77 -1.97 8.04 1.36
CA LEU A 77 -1.49 9.42 1.40
C LEU A 77 -0.02 9.52 0.98
N LEU A 78 0.84 8.63 1.47
CA LEU A 78 2.24 8.60 1.08
C LEU A 78 2.41 8.35 -0.43
N LEU A 79 1.63 7.44 -1.02
CA LEU A 79 1.62 7.19 -2.46
C LEU A 79 1.19 8.42 -3.26
N LEU A 80 0.11 9.09 -2.86
CA LEU A 80 -0.38 10.28 -3.54
C LEU A 80 0.63 11.43 -3.45
N LEU A 81 1.10 11.74 -2.25
CA LEU A 81 2.01 12.87 -2.03
C LEU A 81 3.38 12.63 -2.67
N SER A 82 3.92 11.42 -2.60
CA SER A 82 5.18 11.07 -3.27
C SER A 82 5.01 11.08 -4.79
N GLY A 83 3.89 10.61 -5.33
CA GLY A 83 3.58 10.71 -6.76
C GLY A 83 3.57 12.15 -7.26
N ILE A 84 2.92 13.08 -6.53
CA ILE A 84 2.98 14.50 -6.81
C ILE A 84 4.42 15.02 -6.71
N GLY A 85 5.16 14.58 -5.70
CA GLY A 85 6.56 14.93 -5.49
C GLY A 85 7.46 14.49 -6.65
N TYR A 86 7.23 13.30 -7.23
CA TYR A 86 7.97 12.83 -8.42
C TYR A 86 7.67 13.70 -9.63
N LEU A 87 6.40 14.08 -9.85
CA LEU A 87 6.03 14.97 -10.95
C LEU A 87 6.64 16.37 -10.82
N LYS A 88 6.74 16.88 -9.60
CA LYS A 88 7.29 18.21 -9.30
C LYS A 88 8.79 18.19 -9.00
N GLN A 89 9.41 17.03 -8.99
CA GLN A 89 10.81 16.81 -8.62
C GLN A 89 11.19 17.44 -7.25
N LYS A 90 10.22 17.48 -6.31
CA LYS A 90 10.43 18.06 -4.98
C LYS A 90 11.09 17.04 -4.05
N LYS A 91 12.25 17.45 -3.46
CA LYS A 91 13.03 16.57 -2.60
C LYS A 91 12.24 16.02 -1.41
N LEU A 92 11.52 16.87 -0.67
CA LEU A 92 10.75 16.44 0.48
C LEU A 92 9.59 15.52 0.08
N LEU A 93 8.76 15.95 -0.89
CA LEU A 93 7.56 15.24 -1.30
C LEU A 93 7.87 14.00 -2.13
N GLY A 94 8.83 14.06 -3.05
CA GLY A 94 9.19 12.94 -3.91
C GLY A 94 10.15 11.99 -3.19
N TRP A 95 11.41 12.37 -3.07
CA TRP A 95 12.43 11.52 -2.49
C TRP A 95 12.14 11.18 -1.03
N GLY A 96 11.80 12.18 -0.18
CA GLY A 96 11.56 11.96 1.25
C GLY A 96 10.34 11.05 1.50
N LEU A 97 9.15 11.45 1.04
CA LEU A 97 7.94 10.66 1.26
C LEU A 97 7.93 9.34 0.49
N GLY A 98 8.60 9.26 -0.67
CA GLY A 98 8.77 8.02 -1.40
C GLY A 98 9.61 6.99 -0.64
N ASN A 99 10.69 7.42 0.02
CA ASN A 99 11.47 6.56 0.91
C ASN A 99 10.67 6.13 2.14
N VAL A 100 9.93 7.06 2.77
CA VAL A 100 9.04 6.74 3.90
C VAL A 100 8.00 5.71 3.48
N TYR A 101 7.36 5.89 2.33
CA TYR A 101 6.42 4.90 1.79
C TYR A 101 7.06 3.53 1.63
N GLY A 102 8.24 3.45 1.01
CA GLY A 102 8.94 2.18 0.79
C GLY A 102 9.23 1.45 2.10
N ILE A 103 9.76 2.17 3.11
CA ILE A 103 10.05 1.62 4.44
C ILE A 103 8.77 1.18 5.16
N VAL A 104 7.76 2.05 5.21
CA VAL A 104 6.47 1.75 5.87
C VAL A 104 5.81 0.54 5.23
N SER A 105 5.81 0.44 3.89
CA SER A 105 5.22 -0.68 3.16
C SER A 105 5.91 -2.01 3.46
N ILE A 106 7.25 -2.02 3.53
CA ILE A 106 8.01 -3.23 3.87
C ILE A 106 7.70 -3.66 5.31
N ILE A 107 7.77 -2.73 6.26
CA ILE A 107 7.48 -3.00 7.67
C ILE A 107 6.03 -3.50 7.82
N SER A 108 5.07 -2.84 7.20
CA SER A 108 3.65 -3.23 7.24
C SER A 108 3.43 -4.62 6.65
N SER A 109 4.12 -4.97 5.57
CA SER A 109 4.02 -6.30 4.97
C SER A 109 4.58 -7.38 5.90
N ILE A 110 5.69 -7.10 6.57
CA ILE A 110 6.28 -8.03 7.56
C ILE A 110 5.34 -8.19 8.75
N ILE A 111 4.85 -7.10 9.32
CA ILE A 111 3.90 -7.13 10.44
C ILE A 111 2.66 -7.92 10.05
N SER A 112 2.08 -7.65 8.87
CA SER A 112 0.89 -8.34 8.37
C SER A 112 1.12 -9.84 8.21
N ALA A 113 2.30 -10.26 7.74
CA ALA A 113 2.63 -11.68 7.58
C ALA A 113 2.64 -12.44 8.91
N PHE A 114 2.99 -11.78 10.02
CA PHE A 114 3.02 -12.41 11.35
C PHE A 114 1.73 -12.23 12.14
N MET A 115 1.02 -11.13 11.96
CA MET A 115 -0.14 -10.80 12.80
C MET A 115 -1.46 -11.32 12.25
N PHE A 116 -1.58 -11.49 10.94
CA PHE A 116 -2.84 -11.92 10.34
C PHE A 116 -2.90 -13.41 10.08
N PRO A 117 -4.08 -14.02 10.24
CA PRO A 117 -4.34 -15.37 9.79
C PRO A 117 -4.10 -15.52 8.28
N VAL A 118 -3.67 -16.70 7.87
CA VAL A 118 -3.37 -17.00 6.46
C VAL A 118 -4.60 -16.80 5.56
N GLU A 119 -5.78 -17.05 6.09
CA GLU A 119 -7.09 -16.94 5.41
C GLU A 119 -7.36 -15.52 4.92
N ILE A 120 -6.93 -14.50 5.67
CA ILE A 120 -7.13 -13.07 5.35
C ILE A 120 -5.88 -12.36 4.85
N GLY A 121 -4.90 -13.12 4.36
CA GLY A 121 -3.72 -12.56 3.70
C GLY A 121 -2.47 -12.47 4.56
N GLY A 122 -2.47 -13.07 5.76
CA GLY A 122 -1.26 -13.27 6.56
C GLY A 122 -0.36 -14.37 5.99
N GLY A 123 0.79 -14.54 6.61
CA GLY A 123 1.81 -15.48 6.17
C GLY A 123 2.67 -14.96 5.00
N PHE A 124 3.78 -15.63 4.77
CA PHE A 124 4.68 -15.34 3.64
C PHE A 124 4.18 -16.07 2.39
N ARG A 125 3.26 -15.46 1.67
CA ARG A 125 2.72 -15.96 0.40
C ARG A 125 3.44 -15.32 -0.78
N ILE A 126 3.32 -15.94 -1.95
CA ILE A 126 3.82 -15.38 -3.22
C ILE A 126 3.24 -13.98 -3.46
N THR A 127 1.97 -13.75 -3.15
CA THR A 127 1.32 -12.43 -3.26
C THR A 127 1.95 -11.37 -2.35
N THR A 128 2.33 -11.75 -1.12
CA THR A 128 3.07 -10.86 -0.20
C THR A 128 4.45 -10.52 -0.77
N MET A 129 5.15 -11.50 -1.32
CA MET A 129 6.46 -11.29 -1.94
C MET A 129 6.37 -10.39 -3.17
N ILE A 130 5.37 -10.60 -4.03
CA ILE A 130 5.10 -9.73 -5.18
C ILE A 130 4.79 -8.29 -4.72
N GLY A 131 4.01 -8.14 -3.65
CA GLY A 131 3.68 -6.84 -3.07
C GLY A 131 4.90 -6.08 -2.53
N LEU A 132 5.97 -6.77 -2.14
CA LEU A 132 7.23 -6.17 -1.70
C LEU A 132 8.12 -5.67 -2.85
N ILE A 133 7.91 -6.15 -4.07
CA ILE A 133 8.75 -5.77 -5.22
C ILE A 133 8.67 -4.26 -5.44
N TYR A 134 7.47 -3.69 -5.47
CA TYR A 134 7.31 -2.26 -5.77
C TYR A 134 7.96 -1.34 -4.72
N PRO A 135 7.74 -1.49 -3.41
CA PRO A 135 8.43 -0.71 -2.39
C PRO A 135 9.96 -0.82 -2.46
N ILE A 136 10.48 -2.03 -2.68
CA ILE A 136 11.93 -2.28 -2.79
C ILE A 136 12.50 -1.57 -4.03
N VAL A 137 11.89 -1.77 -5.20
CA VAL A 137 12.30 -1.12 -6.44
C VAL A 137 12.24 0.40 -6.30
N THR A 138 11.20 0.92 -5.68
CA THR A 138 11.07 2.37 -5.41
C THR A 138 12.22 2.88 -4.57
N LEU A 139 12.55 2.21 -3.45
CA LEU A 139 13.68 2.57 -2.59
C LEU A 139 15.00 2.56 -3.36
N VAL A 140 15.25 1.53 -4.15
CA VAL A 140 16.47 1.41 -4.94
C VAL A 140 16.55 2.56 -5.94
N LEU A 141 15.53 2.77 -6.76
CA LEU A 141 15.52 3.80 -7.80
C LEU A 141 15.65 5.22 -7.23
N LEU A 142 14.97 5.52 -6.13
CA LEU A 142 15.05 6.84 -5.50
C LEU A 142 16.44 7.15 -4.92
N ASN A 143 17.16 6.12 -4.44
CA ASN A 143 18.45 6.32 -3.78
C ASN A 143 19.65 6.07 -4.70
N THR A 144 19.44 5.52 -5.88
CA THR A 144 20.50 5.29 -6.86
C THR A 144 20.32 6.14 -8.11
N THR A 145 19.24 5.90 -8.85
CA THR A 145 19.03 6.46 -10.19
C THR A 145 18.53 7.89 -10.15
N PHE A 146 17.59 8.21 -9.26
CA PHE A 146 16.88 9.50 -9.25
C PHE A 146 17.27 10.43 -8.10
N LYS A 147 18.27 10.06 -7.30
CA LYS A 147 18.67 10.84 -6.12
C LYS A 147 18.97 12.31 -6.43
N GLU A 148 19.62 12.57 -7.57
CA GLU A 148 20.05 13.90 -7.98
C GLU A 148 18.98 14.66 -8.78
N ASP A 149 17.91 13.99 -9.21
CA ASP A 149 16.84 14.60 -9.99
C ASP A 149 15.87 15.42 -9.13
N PHE A 150 15.96 15.34 -7.82
CA PHE A 150 15.10 16.06 -6.90
C PHE A 150 15.73 17.39 -6.48
N THR A 151 14.95 18.46 -6.63
CA THR A 151 15.31 19.82 -6.23
C THR A 151 14.62 20.21 -4.92
N ASN A 152 15.16 21.21 -4.24
CA ASN A 152 14.60 21.75 -3.00
C ASN A 152 13.31 22.54 -3.25
#